data_8a66deab165ae694b810829a3ff3f2a0
#
_entry.id   8a66deab165ae694b810829a3ff3f2a0
#
_cell.length_a   1.000
_cell.length_b   1.000
_cell.length_c   1.000
_cell.angle_alpha   90.00
_cell.angle_beta   90.00
_cell.angle_gamma   90.00
#
_symmetry.space_group_name_H-M   'P 1'
#
loop_
_entity.id
_entity.type
_entity.pdbx_description
1 polymer ?
#
loop_
_entity_poly.entity_id
_entity_poly.type
_entity_poly.pdbx_seq_one_letter_code
_entity_poly.pdbx_strand_id
1 'polypeptide(L)'
;MAEAMGRREQKKLMARSRILEAAVAQFASCGFQAASVADIMKAADMGLGTFYNYFASKEELLHCLLDGLAVELQQHLQELQEQRKGHAEILREMVMLTARLVGQNRYVLPLFLSAGEKAGGRELAAGAAGQASQADASEACPMAAGHAHGPAFMGMFLQLVQSGQQGGEFRDDVSAEIITEMFHSLFQAAAFSSLPLSFEENINMKLKLIIDGICAK
;
A
#
# COMPACT_ATOMS: atom_id res chain seq x y z
N MET A 1 -23.42 -13.83 15.31
CA MET A 1 -23.35 -13.50 16.76
C MET A 1 -21.98 -12.89 16.99
N ALA A 2 -21.89 -11.57 17.13
CA ALA A 2 -20.63 -10.88 17.43
C ALA A 2 -20.32 -11.12 18.92
N GLU A 3 -19.26 -11.88 19.18
CA GLU A 3 -18.71 -12.04 20.52
C GLU A 3 -18.28 -10.67 21.03
N ALA A 4 -18.76 -10.31 22.22
CA ALA A 4 -18.40 -9.04 22.86
C ALA A 4 -16.90 -9.08 23.20
N MET A 5 -16.11 -8.35 22.41
CA MET A 5 -14.67 -8.17 22.64
C MET A 5 -14.42 -7.69 24.08
N GLY A 6 -13.54 -8.39 24.79
CA GLY A 6 -13.23 -8.08 26.18
C GLY A 6 -12.67 -6.66 26.34
N ARG A 7 -12.95 -5.98 27.47
CA ARG A 7 -12.45 -4.61 27.77
C ARG A 7 -10.94 -4.47 27.61
N ARG A 8 -10.17 -5.54 27.79
CA ARG A 8 -8.70 -5.55 27.62
C ARG A 8 -8.32 -5.48 26.15
N GLU A 9 -9.00 -6.23 25.30
CA GLU A 9 -8.80 -6.22 23.85
C GLU A 9 -9.19 -4.88 23.22
N GLN A 10 -10.32 -4.31 23.64
CA GLN A 10 -10.73 -2.98 23.21
C GLN A 10 -9.66 -1.93 23.54
N LYS A 11 -9.12 -1.93 24.77
CA LYS A 11 -8.04 -1.02 25.18
C LYS A 11 -6.78 -1.24 24.34
N LYS A 12 -6.44 -2.49 24.01
CA LYS A 12 -5.28 -2.83 23.17
C LYS A 12 -5.45 -2.29 21.76
N LEU A 13 -6.63 -2.48 21.15
CA LEU A 13 -6.95 -1.95 19.83
C LEU A 13 -6.93 -0.42 19.79
N MET A 14 -7.53 0.24 20.78
CA MET A 14 -7.51 1.71 20.87
C MET A 14 -6.08 2.26 21.02
N ALA A 15 -5.25 1.62 21.83
CA ALA A 15 -3.86 2.02 21.98
C ALA A 15 -3.07 1.84 20.67
N ARG A 16 -3.28 0.72 19.96
CA ARG A 16 -2.68 0.47 18.66
C ARG A 16 -3.11 1.50 17.60
N SER A 17 -4.42 1.84 17.55
CA SER A 17 -4.93 2.88 16.63
C SER A 17 -4.29 4.24 16.90
N ARG A 18 -4.18 4.66 18.17
CA ARG A 18 -3.52 5.92 18.54
C ARG A 18 -2.05 5.97 18.10
N ILE A 19 -1.31 4.87 18.21
CA ILE A 19 0.08 4.80 17.74
C ILE A 19 0.14 4.95 16.21
N LEU A 20 -0.74 4.26 15.48
CA LEU A 20 -0.80 4.36 14.01
C LEU A 20 -1.17 5.78 13.55
N GLU A 21 -2.16 6.41 14.17
CA GLU A 21 -2.57 7.80 13.87
C GLU A 21 -1.42 8.79 14.13
N ALA A 22 -0.73 8.64 15.26
CA ALA A 22 0.43 9.47 15.58
C ALA A 22 1.58 9.26 14.60
N ALA A 23 1.81 8.02 14.16
CA ALA A 23 2.81 7.69 13.16
C ALA A 23 2.50 8.32 11.80
N VAL A 24 1.23 8.25 11.34
CA VAL A 24 0.78 8.93 10.12
C VAL A 24 1.10 10.42 10.19
N ALA A 25 0.75 11.08 11.30
CA ALA A 25 1.01 12.51 11.47
C ALA A 25 2.52 12.84 11.45
N GLN A 26 3.36 12.03 12.13
CA GLN A 26 4.81 12.20 12.15
C GLN A 26 5.43 11.95 10.76
N PHE A 27 5.05 10.87 10.08
CA PHE A 27 5.55 10.57 8.74
C PHE A 27 5.13 11.63 7.71
N ALA A 28 3.92 12.17 7.83
CA ALA A 28 3.46 13.27 6.98
C ALA A 28 4.24 14.57 7.20
N SER A 29 4.63 14.85 8.45
CA SER A 29 5.30 16.11 8.83
C SER A 29 6.78 16.14 8.48
N CYS A 30 7.53 15.06 8.78
CA CYS A 30 8.99 15.02 8.61
C CYS A 30 9.50 13.86 7.73
N GLY A 31 8.60 13.03 7.20
CA GLY A 31 8.96 11.85 6.42
C GLY A 31 9.35 10.65 7.29
N PHE A 32 9.32 9.46 6.67
CA PHE A 32 9.60 8.20 7.38
C PHE A 32 11.00 8.15 7.98
N GLN A 33 12.02 8.61 7.25
CA GLN A 33 13.42 8.50 7.69
C GLN A 33 13.68 9.37 8.93
N ALA A 34 13.18 10.58 8.96
CA ALA A 34 13.42 11.53 10.06
C ALA A 34 12.53 11.29 11.29
N ALA A 35 11.36 10.64 11.12
CA ALA A 35 10.47 10.31 12.22
C ALA A 35 11.11 9.27 13.17
N SER A 36 11.13 9.56 14.47
CA SER A 36 11.59 8.61 15.49
C SER A 36 10.42 7.93 16.21
N VAL A 37 10.65 6.71 16.71
CA VAL A 37 9.67 6.01 17.57
C VAL A 37 9.35 6.85 18.81
N ALA A 38 10.33 7.58 19.36
CA ALA A 38 10.12 8.43 20.51
C ALA A 38 9.13 9.59 20.21
N ASP A 39 9.24 10.23 19.05
CA ASP A 39 8.34 11.31 18.64
C ASP A 39 6.93 10.80 18.35
N ILE A 40 6.82 9.62 17.73
CA ILE A 40 5.53 8.96 17.51
C ILE A 40 4.85 8.67 18.85
N MET A 41 5.56 8.08 19.81
CA MET A 41 4.98 7.73 21.11
C MET A 41 4.64 8.96 21.96
N LYS A 42 5.44 10.02 21.85
CA LYS A 42 5.13 11.32 22.47
C LYS A 42 3.86 11.93 21.85
N ALA A 43 3.68 11.87 20.54
CA ALA A 43 2.48 12.33 19.86
C ALA A 43 1.24 11.49 20.21
N ALA A 44 1.42 10.18 20.43
CA ALA A 44 0.37 9.28 20.90
C ALA A 44 0.02 9.47 22.39
N ASP A 45 0.76 10.29 23.15
CA ASP A 45 0.66 10.44 24.60
C ASP A 45 0.84 9.10 25.33
N MET A 46 1.90 8.35 24.95
CA MET A 46 2.20 7.02 25.48
C MET A 46 3.70 6.88 25.77
N GLY A 47 4.04 6.03 26.72
CA GLY A 47 5.45 5.74 27.05
C GLY A 47 6.17 4.96 25.94
N LEU A 48 7.45 5.28 25.70
CA LEU A 48 8.27 4.65 24.67
C LEU A 48 8.28 3.12 24.76
N GLY A 49 8.37 2.55 25.94
CA GLY A 49 8.35 1.08 26.14
C GLY A 49 7.04 0.42 25.70
N THR A 50 5.94 1.18 25.62
CA THR A 50 4.66 0.66 25.16
C THR A 50 4.67 0.35 23.67
N PHE A 51 5.51 1.02 22.88
CA PHE A 51 5.64 0.77 21.44
C PHE A 51 5.92 -0.70 21.12
N TYR A 52 6.91 -1.24 21.82
CA TYR A 52 7.40 -2.61 21.58
C TYR A 52 6.43 -3.71 22.01
N ASN A 53 5.31 -3.35 22.67
CA ASN A 53 4.20 -4.28 22.90
C ASN A 53 3.28 -4.42 21.68
N TYR A 54 3.42 -3.55 20.66
CA TYR A 54 2.55 -3.50 19.48
C TYR A 54 3.30 -3.68 18.15
N PHE A 55 4.54 -3.19 18.08
CA PHE A 55 5.36 -3.20 16.86
C PHE A 55 6.82 -3.47 17.23
N ALA A 56 7.46 -4.41 16.56
CA ALA A 56 8.88 -4.71 16.80
C ALA A 56 9.80 -3.59 16.28
N SER A 57 9.36 -2.83 15.25
CA SER A 57 10.14 -1.75 14.67
C SER A 57 9.26 -0.69 14.00
N LYS A 58 9.87 0.44 13.63
CA LYS A 58 9.23 1.50 12.86
C LYS A 58 8.83 1.01 11.45
N GLU A 59 9.59 0.10 10.89
CA GLU A 59 9.34 -0.56 9.62
C GLU A 59 8.09 -1.45 9.70
N GLU A 60 7.94 -2.24 10.77
CA GLU A 60 6.74 -3.06 10.98
C GLU A 60 5.48 -2.18 11.12
N LEU A 61 5.57 -1.09 11.88
CA LEU A 61 4.47 -0.13 11.99
C LEU A 61 4.08 0.43 10.61
N LEU A 62 5.08 0.77 9.79
CA LEU A 62 4.85 1.23 8.43
C LEU A 62 4.19 0.15 7.56
N HIS A 63 4.64 -1.10 7.64
CA HIS A 63 3.99 -2.22 6.96
C HIS A 63 2.52 -2.34 7.35
N CYS A 64 2.19 -2.22 8.63
CA CYS A 64 0.81 -2.24 9.07
C CYS A 64 -0.05 -1.10 8.49
N LEU A 65 0.54 0.08 8.29
CA LEU A 65 -0.15 1.20 7.62
C LEU A 65 -0.40 0.90 6.13
N LEU A 66 0.58 0.32 5.45
CA LEU A 66 0.45 -0.08 4.03
C LEU A 66 -0.57 -1.20 3.84
N ASP A 67 -0.64 -2.15 4.77
CA ASP A 67 -1.65 -3.20 4.79
C ASP A 67 -3.06 -2.62 4.89
N GLY A 68 -3.25 -1.60 5.72
CA GLY A 68 -4.52 -0.88 5.81
C GLY A 68 -4.96 -0.30 4.47
N LEU A 69 -4.03 0.30 3.72
CA LEU A 69 -4.31 0.84 2.38
C LEU A 69 -4.63 -0.28 1.38
N ALA A 70 -3.93 -1.41 1.46
CA ALA A 70 -4.18 -2.55 0.58
C ALA A 70 -5.57 -3.15 0.82
N VAL A 71 -6.03 -3.23 2.07
CA VAL A 71 -7.37 -3.68 2.43
C VAL A 71 -8.44 -2.74 1.87
N GLU A 72 -8.24 -1.42 2.00
CA GLU A 72 -9.16 -0.41 1.46
C GLU A 72 -9.30 -0.54 -0.07
N LEU A 73 -8.19 -0.72 -0.77
CA LEU A 73 -8.18 -0.94 -2.22
C LEU A 73 -8.89 -2.25 -2.60
N GLN A 74 -8.67 -3.32 -1.84
CA GLN A 74 -9.30 -4.61 -2.11
C GLN A 74 -10.81 -4.57 -1.89
N GLN A 75 -11.28 -3.89 -0.84
CA GLN A 75 -12.71 -3.68 -0.60
C GLN A 75 -13.35 -2.90 -1.73
N HIS A 76 -12.73 -1.81 -2.15
CA HIS A 76 -13.23 -1.00 -3.26
C HIS A 76 -13.26 -1.77 -4.58
N LEU A 77 -12.24 -2.58 -4.87
CA LEU A 77 -12.24 -3.46 -6.04
C LEU A 77 -13.42 -4.44 -6.01
N GLN A 78 -13.70 -5.04 -4.86
CA GLN A 78 -14.85 -5.94 -4.72
C GLN A 78 -16.18 -5.21 -4.97
N GLU A 79 -16.36 -4.02 -4.42
CA GLU A 79 -17.55 -3.19 -4.66
C GLU A 79 -17.76 -2.88 -6.15
N LEU A 80 -16.68 -2.53 -6.87
CA LEU A 80 -16.73 -2.25 -8.31
C LEU A 80 -17.09 -3.50 -9.13
N GLN A 81 -16.57 -4.67 -8.73
CA GLN A 81 -16.89 -5.94 -9.37
C GLN A 81 -18.36 -6.34 -9.16
N GLU A 82 -18.91 -6.12 -7.95
CA GLU A 82 -20.32 -6.37 -7.64
C GLU A 82 -21.24 -5.46 -8.47
N GLN A 83 -20.81 -4.24 -8.79
CA GLN A 83 -21.51 -3.31 -9.68
C GLN A 83 -21.46 -3.71 -11.16
N ARG A 84 -20.72 -4.78 -11.50
CA ARG A 84 -20.55 -5.28 -12.88
C ARG A 84 -20.00 -4.22 -13.85
N LYS A 85 -19.13 -3.36 -13.38
CA LYS A 85 -18.44 -2.40 -14.22
C LYS A 85 -17.47 -3.09 -15.17
N GLY A 86 -17.20 -2.46 -16.34
CA GLY A 86 -16.18 -2.93 -17.27
C GLY A 86 -14.77 -2.83 -16.68
N HIS A 87 -13.84 -3.70 -17.12
CA HIS A 87 -12.48 -3.76 -16.58
C HIS A 87 -11.71 -2.43 -16.75
N ALA A 88 -11.96 -1.71 -17.85
CA ALA A 88 -11.34 -0.39 -18.07
C ALA A 88 -11.82 0.66 -17.06
N GLU A 89 -13.10 0.63 -16.68
CA GLU A 89 -13.67 1.52 -15.67
C GLU A 89 -13.14 1.18 -14.28
N ILE A 90 -13.13 -0.11 -13.92
CA ILE A 90 -12.56 -0.60 -12.65
C ILE A 90 -11.10 -0.19 -12.54
N LEU A 91 -10.30 -0.41 -13.60
CA LEU A 91 -8.89 -0.06 -13.63
C LEU A 91 -8.66 1.43 -13.42
N ARG A 92 -9.49 2.28 -14.06
CA ARG A 92 -9.44 3.73 -13.89
C ARG A 92 -9.73 4.13 -12.44
N GLU A 93 -10.78 3.60 -11.84
CA GLU A 93 -11.17 3.94 -10.47
C GLU A 93 -10.13 3.46 -9.46
N MET A 94 -9.57 2.26 -9.64
CA MET A 94 -8.52 1.72 -8.78
C MET A 94 -7.24 2.54 -8.84
N VAL A 95 -6.79 2.96 -10.03
CA VAL A 95 -5.61 3.83 -10.18
C VAL A 95 -5.87 5.19 -9.55
N MET A 96 -7.05 5.78 -9.72
CA MET A 96 -7.39 7.08 -9.14
C MET A 96 -7.56 7.03 -7.62
N LEU A 97 -8.12 5.94 -7.07
CA LEU A 97 -8.15 5.73 -5.62
C LEU A 97 -6.73 5.61 -5.06
N THR A 98 -5.88 4.81 -5.70
CA THR A 98 -4.46 4.70 -5.34
C THR A 98 -3.77 6.06 -5.37
N ALA A 99 -4.00 6.86 -6.41
CA ALA A 99 -3.42 8.20 -6.53
C ALA A 99 -3.82 9.11 -5.37
N ARG A 100 -5.08 9.06 -4.96
CA ARG A 100 -5.56 9.80 -3.78
C ARG A 100 -4.91 9.34 -2.49
N LEU A 101 -4.91 8.03 -2.25
CA LEU A 101 -4.31 7.45 -1.04
C LEU A 101 -2.81 7.76 -0.93
N VAL A 102 -2.08 7.64 -2.03
CA VAL A 102 -0.65 7.99 -2.09
C VAL A 102 -0.43 9.50 -1.96
N GLY A 103 -1.27 10.31 -2.60
CA GLY A 103 -1.19 11.78 -2.55
C GLY A 103 -1.47 12.35 -1.15
N GLN A 104 -2.44 11.78 -0.44
CA GLN A 104 -2.77 12.14 0.94
C GLN A 104 -1.72 11.67 1.94
N ASN A 105 -1.06 10.56 1.64
CA ASN A 105 -0.09 9.91 2.51
C ASN A 105 1.32 10.03 1.92
N ARG A 106 1.92 11.21 2.00
CA ARG A 106 3.25 11.52 1.42
C ARG A 106 4.36 10.55 1.82
N TYR A 107 4.24 9.88 2.98
CA TYR A 107 5.19 8.86 3.43
C TYR A 107 5.05 7.52 2.66
N VAL A 108 3.92 7.28 2.01
CA VAL A 108 3.65 6.06 1.23
C VAL A 108 4.38 6.10 -0.11
N LEU A 109 4.49 7.28 -0.72
CA LEU A 109 5.05 7.44 -2.06
C LEU A 109 6.48 6.88 -2.21
N PRO A 110 7.46 7.20 -1.33
CA PRO A 110 8.82 6.65 -1.43
C PRO A 110 8.85 5.11 -1.34
N LEU A 111 7.95 4.54 -0.55
CA LEU A 111 7.85 3.09 -0.36
C LEU A 111 7.16 2.41 -1.54
N PHE A 112 6.09 3.01 -2.03
CA PHE A 112 5.42 2.58 -3.23
C PHE A 112 6.38 2.55 -4.43
N LEU A 113 7.22 3.57 -4.56
CA LEU A 113 8.22 3.65 -5.62
C LEU A 113 9.36 2.63 -5.45
N SER A 114 9.79 2.32 -4.21
CA SER A 114 10.85 1.34 -3.95
C SER A 114 10.38 -0.11 -4.05
N ALA A 115 9.10 -0.38 -3.94
CA ALA A 115 8.55 -1.74 -4.02
C ALA A 115 8.70 -2.35 -5.43
N GLY A 116 8.70 -1.51 -6.47
CA GLY A 116 8.91 -1.93 -7.87
C GLY A 116 10.35 -2.37 -8.17
N GLU A 117 11.35 -1.80 -7.48
CA GLU A 117 12.77 -2.14 -7.71
C GLU A 117 13.13 -3.55 -7.22
N LYS A 118 12.44 -4.08 -6.20
CA LYS A 118 12.71 -5.42 -5.65
C LYS A 118 12.06 -6.55 -6.44
N ALA A 119 11.08 -6.28 -7.26
CA ALA A 119 10.45 -7.28 -8.12
C ALA A 119 11.29 -7.64 -9.35
N GLY A 120 12.26 -6.78 -9.75
CA GLY A 120 13.15 -7.00 -10.90
C GLY A 120 14.63 -7.26 -10.56
N GLY A 121 15.04 -7.19 -9.30
CA GLY A 121 16.45 -7.25 -8.85
C GLY A 121 16.76 -8.49 -8.02
N ARG A 122 17.36 -9.47 -8.67
CA ARG A 122 18.23 -10.54 -8.18
C ARG A 122 18.82 -10.30 -6.79
N GLU A 123 18.56 -11.27 -5.93
CA GLU A 123 19.30 -11.67 -4.72
C GLU A 123 20.75 -11.16 -4.65
N LEU A 124 21.04 -10.18 -3.80
CA LEU A 124 22.39 -9.90 -3.32
C LEU A 124 22.37 -9.52 -1.84
N ALA A 125 23.10 -10.33 -1.09
CA ALA A 125 23.54 -10.17 0.28
C ALA A 125 22.68 -10.74 1.41
N ALA A 126 22.84 -12.04 1.62
CA ALA A 126 22.85 -12.64 2.95
C ALA A 126 23.90 -11.94 3.84
N GLY A 127 23.53 -11.56 5.06
CA GLY A 127 24.52 -11.21 6.05
C GLY A 127 24.05 -10.20 7.09
N ALA A 128 23.28 -10.65 8.07
CA ALA A 128 23.36 -10.24 9.48
C ALA A 128 22.34 -11.05 10.29
N ALA A 129 22.73 -12.24 10.73
CA ALA A 129 22.01 -12.98 11.75
C ALA A 129 22.23 -12.29 13.09
N GLY A 130 21.26 -11.50 13.55
CA GLY A 130 21.13 -11.03 14.92
C GLY A 130 20.07 -11.88 15.61
N GLN A 131 20.46 -12.60 16.65
CA GLN A 131 19.60 -13.45 17.47
C GLN A 131 18.46 -12.63 18.09
N ALA A 132 17.24 -12.83 17.62
CA ALA A 132 16.05 -12.36 18.30
C ALA A 132 15.54 -13.48 19.23
N SER A 133 15.48 -13.20 20.51
CA SER A 133 14.92 -14.07 21.53
C SER A 133 13.44 -14.33 21.24
N GLN A 134 13.05 -15.59 21.39
CA GLN A 134 11.67 -16.04 21.34
C GLN A 134 10.86 -15.35 22.47
N ALA A 135 10.06 -14.38 22.10
CA ALA A 135 8.94 -13.90 22.91
C ALA A 135 7.65 -14.18 22.12
N ASP A 136 6.67 -14.74 22.81
CA ASP A 136 5.38 -15.26 22.33
C ASP A 136 4.82 -14.60 21.05
N ALA A 137 4.86 -15.36 19.97
CA ALA A 137 4.36 -15.01 18.64
C ALA A 137 2.85 -15.22 18.51
N SER A 138 2.04 -14.85 19.54
CA SER A 138 0.61 -15.20 19.51
C SER A 138 -0.34 -14.06 19.15
N GLU A 139 0.14 -12.83 18.92
CA GLU A 139 -0.72 -11.70 18.56
C GLU A 139 -0.07 -10.71 17.58
N ALA A 140 0.73 -11.21 16.63
CA ALA A 140 1.14 -10.45 15.45
C ALA A 140 -0.10 -10.00 14.67
N CYS A 141 0.01 -8.85 14.00
CA CYS A 141 -1.00 -8.36 13.07
C CYS A 141 -1.60 -9.54 12.29
N PRO A 142 -2.94 -9.77 12.26
CA PRO A 142 -3.54 -10.94 11.58
C PRO A 142 -3.16 -11.07 10.10
N MET A 143 -2.51 -10.05 9.55
CA MET A 143 -2.02 -9.97 8.17
C MET A 143 -0.50 -10.11 8.05
N ALA A 144 0.23 -10.39 9.14
CA ALA A 144 1.70 -10.51 9.13
C ALA A 144 2.22 -11.83 8.50
N ALA A 145 1.35 -12.66 7.99
CA ALA A 145 1.71 -13.90 7.30
C ALA A 145 1.84 -13.66 5.79
N GLY A 146 2.90 -12.97 5.37
CA GLY A 146 3.17 -12.85 3.94
C GLY A 146 3.82 -11.53 3.50
N HIS A 147 5.01 -11.41 3.72
CA HIS A 147 6.02 -10.37 3.58
C HIS A 147 6.32 -9.87 2.16
N ALA A 148 5.34 -9.29 1.46
CA ALA A 148 5.67 -8.56 0.23
C ALA A 148 4.52 -7.61 -0.15
N HIS A 149 4.44 -6.44 0.48
CA HIS A 149 3.37 -5.47 0.22
C HIS A 149 3.41 -4.88 -1.21
N GLY A 150 4.57 -4.85 -1.84
CA GLY A 150 4.71 -4.57 -3.26
C GLY A 150 4.02 -5.62 -4.15
N PRO A 151 4.23 -6.92 -3.93
CA PRO A 151 3.58 -7.97 -4.71
C PRO A 151 2.06 -8.03 -4.58
N ALA A 152 1.49 -7.80 -3.39
CA ALA A 152 0.03 -7.88 -3.20
C ALA A 152 -0.72 -6.80 -3.99
N PHE A 153 -0.22 -5.57 -3.95
CA PHE A 153 -0.79 -4.45 -4.70
C PHE A 153 -0.64 -4.66 -6.22
N MET A 154 0.57 -4.96 -6.68
CA MET A 154 0.83 -5.23 -8.11
C MET A 154 0.05 -6.45 -8.61
N GLY A 155 -0.09 -7.47 -7.76
CA GLY A 155 -0.87 -8.68 -8.07
C GLY A 155 -2.35 -8.37 -8.34
N MET A 156 -2.95 -7.44 -7.62
CA MET A 156 -4.34 -7.01 -7.81
C MET A 156 -4.53 -6.36 -9.20
N PHE A 157 -3.63 -5.46 -9.60
CA PHE A 157 -3.67 -4.84 -10.92
C PHE A 157 -3.39 -5.86 -12.04
N LEU A 158 -2.44 -6.76 -11.84
CA LEU A 158 -2.14 -7.83 -12.79
C LEU A 158 -3.37 -8.70 -13.04
N GLN A 159 -4.05 -9.16 -12.00
CA GLN A 159 -5.26 -9.97 -12.12
C GLN A 159 -6.38 -9.20 -12.86
N LEU A 160 -6.55 -7.92 -12.59
CA LEU A 160 -7.54 -7.09 -13.25
C LEU A 160 -7.24 -6.94 -14.75
N VAL A 161 -5.97 -6.73 -15.12
CA VAL A 161 -5.55 -6.65 -16.53
C VAL A 161 -5.74 -8.01 -17.22
N GLN A 162 -5.33 -9.11 -16.59
CA GLN A 162 -5.51 -10.46 -17.12
C GLN A 162 -6.99 -10.78 -17.36
N SER A 163 -7.86 -10.43 -16.41
CA SER A 163 -9.31 -10.61 -16.57
C SER A 163 -9.88 -9.80 -17.72
N GLY A 164 -9.42 -8.56 -17.90
CA GLY A 164 -9.84 -7.71 -19.02
C GLY A 164 -9.36 -8.24 -20.39
N GLN A 165 -8.17 -8.83 -20.46
CA GLN A 165 -7.68 -9.52 -21.66
C GLN A 165 -8.51 -10.77 -21.98
N GLN A 166 -8.79 -11.59 -20.98
CA GLN A 166 -9.64 -12.78 -21.12
C GLN A 166 -11.07 -12.41 -21.54
N GLY A 167 -11.59 -11.28 -21.08
CA GLY A 167 -12.88 -10.73 -21.45
C GLY A 167 -12.91 -10.02 -22.82
N GLY A 168 -11.75 -9.86 -23.48
CA GLY A 168 -11.62 -9.15 -24.76
C GLY A 168 -11.78 -7.64 -24.67
N GLU A 169 -11.79 -7.05 -23.47
CA GLU A 169 -11.82 -5.59 -23.28
C GLU A 169 -10.43 -4.97 -23.50
N PHE A 170 -9.38 -5.70 -23.13
CA PHE A 170 -8.00 -5.26 -23.31
C PHE A 170 -7.30 -6.07 -24.40
N ARG A 171 -6.35 -5.42 -25.07
CA ARG A 171 -5.50 -6.06 -26.06
C ARG A 171 -4.67 -7.18 -25.42
N ASP A 172 -4.46 -8.27 -26.12
CA ASP A 172 -3.74 -9.47 -25.69
C ASP A 172 -2.39 -9.67 -26.38
N ASP A 173 -2.05 -8.78 -27.35
CA ASP A 173 -0.75 -8.77 -28.03
C ASP A 173 0.39 -8.18 -27.18
N VAL A 174 0.06 -7.61 -26.00
CA VAL A 174 1.00 -7.14 -24.98
C VAL A 174 0.71 -7.89 -23.69
N SER A 175 1.75 -8.42 -23.03
CA SER A 175 1.54 -9.19 -21.78
C SER A 175 0.96 -8.32 -20.67
N ALA A 176 0.15 -8.93 -19.79
CA ALA A 176 -0.46 -8.24 -18.66
C ALA A 176 0.58 -7.66 -17.70
N GLU A 177 1.74 -8.29 -17.59
CA GLU A 177 2.87 -7.84 -16.77
C GLU A 177 3.39 -6.50 -17.26
N ILE A 178 3.62 -6.35 -18.59
CA ILE A 178 4.08 -5.08 -19.18
C ILE A 178 3.05 -3.97 -18.94
N ILE A 179 1.78 -4.26 -19.16
CA ILE A 179 0.70 -3.30 -18.89
C ILE A 179 0.69 -2.88 -17.42
N THR A 180 0.89 -3.83 -16.50
CA THR A 180 0.93 -3.57 -15.06
C THR A 180 2.14 -2.73 -14.66
N GLU A 181 3.32 -2.98 -15.25
CA GLU A 181 4.52 -2.15 -15.07
C GLU A 181 4.30 -0.70 -15.54
N MET A 182 3.54 -0.49 -16.61
CA MET A 182 3.20 0.87 -17.07
C MET A 182 2.40 1.63 -16.02
N PHE A 183 1.49 0.99 -15.28
CA PHE A 183 0.78 1.64 -14.17
C PHE A 183 1.72 2.01 -13.02
N HIS A 184 2.69 1.16 -12.69
CA HIS A 184 3.70 1.51 -11.69
C HIS A 184 4.54 2.71 -12.15
N SER A 185 5.01 2.68 -13.40
CA SER A 185 5.79 3.77 -14.01
C SER A 185 5.01 5.09 -14.08
N LEU A 186 3.67 5.02 -14.21
CA LEU A 186 2.78 6.17 -14.18
C LEU A 186 2.91 6.96 -12.86
N PHE A 187 2.92 6.26 -11.72
CA PHE A 187 3.08 6.88 -10.40
C PHE A 187 4.48 7.48 -10.23
N GLN A 188 5.52 6.79 -10.68
CA GLN A 188 6.88 7.33 -10.69
C GLN A 188 6.95 8.61 -11.54
N ALA A 189 6.44 8.57 -12.77
CA ALA A 189 6.44 9.71 -13.66
C ALA A 189 5.60 10.90 -13.15
N ALA A 190 4.58 10.65 -12.33
CA ALA A 190 3.81 11.71 -11.70
C ALA A 190 4.54 12.30 -10.48
N ALA A 191 5.22 11.46 -9.69
CA ALA A 191 5.95 11.86 -8.49
C ALA A 191 7.13 12.79 -8.80
N PHE A 192 7.82 12.54 -9.91
CA PHE A 192 8.99 13.32 -10.36
C PHE A 192 8.66 14.34 -11.46
N SER A 193 7.37 14.61 -11.68
CA SER A 193 6.94 15.56 -12.71
C SER A 193 7.24 17.01 -12.33
N SER A 194 7.79 17.77 -13.24
CA SER A 194 7.97 19.23 -13.13
C SER A 194 6.80 20.03 -13.70
N LEU A 195 5.74 19.36 -14.16
CA LEU A 195 4.57 20.03 -14.71
C LEU A 195 3.78 20.74 -13.60
N PRO A 196 3.16 21.89 -13.88
CA PRO A 196 2.34 22.64 -12.91
C PRO A 196 0.96 21.98 -12.73
N LEU A 197 0.94 20.71 -12.38
CA LEU A 197 -0.24 19.88 -12.17
C LEU A 197 -0.15 19.24 -10.78
N SER A 198 -1.28 19.05 -10.14
CA SER A 198 -1.35 18.21 -8.95
C SER A 198 -0.99 16.76 -9.29
N PHE A 199 -0.60 15.98 -8.28
CA PHE A 199 -0.27 14.57 -8.45
C PHE A 199 -1.42 13.78 -9.09
N GLU A 200 -2.65 14.01 -8.62
CA GLU A 200 -3.85 13.35 -9.14
C GLU A 200 -4.18 13.75 -10.59
N GLU A 201 -4.11 15.05 -10.92
CA GLU A 201 -4.34 15.53 -12.28
C GLU A 201 -3.30 14.94 -13.26
N ASN A 202 -2.03 14.91 -12.85
CA ASN A 202 -0.97 14.33 -13.64
C ASN A 202 -1.21 12.84 -13.93
N ILE A 203 -1.59 12.09 -12.89
CA ILE A 203 -1.95 10.67 -13.04
C ILE A 203 -3.18 10.52 -13.96
N ASN A 204 -4.23 11.29 -13.75
CA ASN A 204 -5.46 11.17 -14.55
C ASN A 204 -5.20 11.40 -16.04
N MET A 205 -4.40 12.41 -16.37
CA MET A 205 -4.07 12.70 -17.78
C MET A 205 -3.28 11.57 -18.43
N LYS A 206 -2.25 11.06 -17.74
CA LYS A 206 -1.41 9.95 -18.26
C LYS A 206 -2.19 8.63 -18.30
N LEU A 207 -3.04 8.38 -17.31
CA LEU A 207 -3.89 7.20 -17.22
C LEU A 207 -4.83 7.10 -18.43
N LYS A 208 -5.40 8.21 -18.87
CA LYS A 208 -6.24 8.24 -20.06
C LYS A 208 -5.49 7.72 -21.29
N LEU A 209 -4.23 8.16 -21.50
CA LEU A 209 -3.40 7.70 -22.62
C LEU A 209 -3.13 6.19 -22.56
N ILE A 210 -2.88 5.67 -21.33
CA ILE A 210 -2.62 4.22 -21.16
C ILE A 210 -3.89 3.43 -21.45
N ILE A 211 -5.03 3.81 -20.88
CA ILE A 211 -6.30 3.09 -21.06
C ILE A 211 -6.72 3.12 -22.53
N ASP A 212 -6.64 4.28 -23.19
CA ASP A 212 -6.97 4.40 -24.62
C ASP A 212 -6.04 3.53 -25.49
N GLY A 213 -4.82 3.23 -25.03
CA GLY A 213 -3.85 2.37 -25.71
C GLY A 213 -4.02 0.87 -25.47
N ILE A 214 -4.62 0.47 -24.35
CA ILE A 214 -4.78 -0.95 -23.97
C ILE A 214 -6.17 -1.52 -24.27
N CYS A 215 -7.21 -0.66 -24.43
CA CYS A 215 -8.52 -1.12 -24.83
C CYS A 215 -8.45 -1.77 -26.23
N ALA A 216 -9.13 -2.90 -26.37
CA ALA A 216 -9.30 -3.55 -27.67
C ALA A 216 -10.11 -2.63 -28.61
N LYS A 217 -9.72 -2.58 -29.88
CA LYS A 217 -10.41 -1.78 -30.91
C LYS A 217 -11.51 -2.61 -31.55
#